data_ca1180953a5707e0f0d1a532f8ee6a2f
#
_entry.id   ca1180953a5707e0f0d1a532f8ee6a2f
#
_cell.length_a   1.000
_cell.length_b   1.000
_cell.length_c   1.000
_cell.angle_alpha   90.00
_cell.angle_beta   90.00
_cell.angle_gamma   90.00
#
_symmetry.space_group_name_H-M   'P 1'
#
loop_
_entity.id
_entity.type
_entity.pdbx_description
1 polymer ?
#
loop_
_entity_poly.entity_id
_entity_poly.type
_entity_poly.pdbx_seq_one_letter_code
_entity_poly.pdbx_strand_id
1 'polypeptide(L)'
;MHDPSHWVSCGQTRPQTDGSAGFHGMVTDLMRDLIDRQGKRYDEVIAIGPMIMMKFVARTTKEYGIRTIVSLNTLMVDGTGMCGACRVTVGGRTRFTCVEGPEFDGHEVDFDEAMRRQGMYKTIESRKARMAQERAEGHACRIGLDR
;
A
#
# COMPACT_ATOMS: atom_id res chain seq x y z
N MET A 1 -10.16 -5.51 33.17
CA MET A 1 -10.24 -4.08 32.89
C MET A 1 -9.33 -3.82 31.70
N HIS A 2 -9.89 -3.67 30.50
CA HIS A 2 -9.15 -3.44 29.27
C HIS A 2 -8.85 -1.94 29.20
N ASP A 3 -7.57 -1.57 29.15
CA ASP A 3 -7.16 -0.19 28.92
C ASP A 3 -7.25 0.09 27.41
N PRO A 4 -8.19 0.92 26.94
CA PRO A 4 -8.41 1.18 25.52
C PRO A 4 -7.38 2.14 24.89
N SER A 5 -6.31 2.50 25.60
CA SER A 5 -5.40 3.59 25.21
C SER A 5 -4.10 3.14 24.51
N HIS A 6 -3.94 1.85 24.17
CA HIS A 6 -2.74 1.38 23.48
C HIS A 6 -2.88 1.44 21.95
N TRP A 7 -2.99 2.65 21.43
CA TRP A 7 -2.70 2.91 20.02
C TRP A 7 -1.18 2.88 19.82
N VAL A 8 -0.65 1.78 19.32
CA VAL A 8 0.72 1.78 18.80
C VAL A 8 0.66 2.32 17.38
N SER A 9 0.73 3.65 17.26
CA SER A 9 1.01 4.28 15.98
C SER A 9 2.43 3.85 15.55
N CYS A 10 2.57 3.30 14.35
CA CYS A 10 3.85 3.01 13.72
C CYS A 10 4.73 4.29 13.57
N GLY A 11 4.18 5.46 13.91
CA GLY A 11 4.90 6.73 13.96
C GLY A 11 5.76 6.95 15.20
N GLN A 12 5.54 6.19 16.30
CA GLN A 12 6.33 6.34 17.54
C GLN A 12 7.47 5.33 17.64
N THR A 13 7.40 4.24 16.89
CA THR A 13 8.48 3.28 16.71
C THR A 13 8.69 3.08 15.21
N ARG A 14 9.19 4.10 14.52
CA ARG A 14 9.56 3.97 13.11
C ARG A 14 10.59 2.87 12.97
N PRO A 15 10.29 1.76 12.28
CA PRO A 15 11.34 0.92 11.76
C PRO A 15 12.04 1.73 10.68
N GLN A 16 13.17 2.29 11.01
CA GLN A 16 14.05 2.90 10.01
C GLN A 16 15.02 1.83 9.56
N THR A 17 15.12 1.64 8.26
CA THR A 17 16.06 0.69 7.66
C THR A 17 17.52 1.02 7.96
N ASP A 18 17.79 2.26 8.39
CA ASP A 18 19.12 2.75 8.75
C ASP A 18 19.44 2.71 10.27
N GLY A 19 18.45 2.36 11.11
CA GLY A 19 18.63 2.27 12.56
C GLY A 19 18.89 3.60 13.28
N SER A 20 18.69 4.74 12.63
CA SER A 20 18.99 6.07 13.20
C SER A 20 18.05 6.46 14.35
N ALA A 21 16.85 5.89 14.38
CA ALA A 21 15.89 6.08 15.49
C ALA A 21 14.92 4.89 15.57
N GLY A 22 14.89 4.18 16.70
CA GLY A 22 13.91 3.15 16.98
C GLY A 22 14.38 1.74 16.61
N PHE A 23 13.43 0.88 16.19
CA PHE A 23 13.68 -0.51 15.86
C PHE A 23 14.29 -0.64 14.45
N HIS A 24 15.42 -1.33 14.36
CA HIS A 24 16.04 -1.66 13.06
C HIS A 24 15.40 -2.93 12.49
N GLY A 25 14.70 -2.81 11.37
CA GLY A 25 14.08 -3.97 10.71
C GLY A 25 12.79 -3.62 9.99
N MET A 26 12.12 -4.65 9.47
CA MET A 26 10.82 -4.50 8.82
C MET A 26 9.68 -4.36 9.85
N VAL A 27 8.57 -3.78 9.43
CA VAL A 27 7.35 -3.63 10.26
C VAL A 27 6.89 -4.97 10.85
N THR A 28 6.99 -6.04 10.07
CA THR A 28 6.65 -7.41 10.49
C THR A 28 7.54 -7.94 11.60
N ASP A 29 8.82 -7.57 11.60
CA ASP A 29 9.76 -7.99 12.64
C ASP A 29 9.47 -7.27 13.95
N LEU A 30 9.15 -5.97 13.87
CA LEU A 30 8.69 -5.20 15.01
C LEU A 30 7.38 -5.75 15.57
N MET A 31 6.42 -6.13 14.72
CA MET A 31 5.17 -6.74 15.18
C MET A 31 5.40 -8.05 15.91
N ARG A 32 6.24 -8.92 15.39
CA ARG A 32 6.60 -10.18 16.06
C ARG A 32 7.28 -9.93 17.40
N ASP A 33 8.20 -8.97 17.45
CA ASP A 33 8.86 -8.59 18.72
C ASP A 33 7.85 -8.11 19.77
N LEU A 34 6.90 -7.27 19.38
CA LEU A 34 5.86 -6.75 20.26
C LEU A 34 4.93 -7.86 20.78
N ILE A 35 4.57 -8.81 19.94
CA ILE A 35 3.64 -9.90 20.29
C ILE A 35 4.38 -10.98 21.07
N ASP A 36 5.52 -11.48 20.54
CA ASP A 36 6.19 -12.66 21.09
C ASP A 36 7.07 -12.33 22.29
N ARG A 37 7.85 -11.24 22.23
CA ARG A 37 8.80 -10.87 23.31
C ARG A 37 8.17 -10.01 24.39
N GLN A 38 7.31 -9.05 23.99
CA GLN A 38 6.68 -8.13 24.95
C GLN A 38 5.33 -8.66 25.45
N GLY A 39 4.81 -9.75 24.86
CA GLY A 39 3.55 -10.37 25.25
C GLY A 39 2.31 -9.49 25.06
N LYS A 40 2.41 -8.46 24.19
CA LYS A 40 1.30 -7.55 23.94
C LYS A 40 0.22 -8.24 23.11
N ARG A 41 -1.03 -8.04 23.50
CA ARG A 41 -2.20 -8.52 22.74
C ARG A 41 -2.87 -7.36 22.04
N TYR A 42 -3.20 -7.56 20.77
CA TYR A 42 -3.89 -6.59 19.95
C TYR A 42 -5.17 -7.23 19.44
N ASP A 43 -6.27 -6.49 19.49
CA ASP A 43 -7.58 -6.94 18.99
C ASP A 43 -7.69 -6.73 17.49
N GLU A 44 -7.06 -5.66 16.99
CA GLU A 44 -7.11 -5.27 15.59
C GLU A 44 -5.81 -4.58 15.14
N VAL A 45 -5.43 -4.82 13.90
CA VAL A 45 -4.30 -4.17 13.23
C VAL A 45 -4.82 -3.42 12.02
N ILE A 46 -4.47 -2.14 11.91
CA ILE A 46 -4.76 -1.32 10.72
C ILE A 46 -3.46 -1.09 9.97
N ALA A 47 -3.39 -1.54 8.72
CA ALA A 47 -2.20 -1.39 7.88
C ALA A 47 -2.48 -0.44 6.71
N ILE A 48 -1.71 0.64 6.65
CA ILE A 48 -1.78 1.66 5.60
C ILE A 48 -0.37 1.88 5.07
N GLY A 49 -0.17 1.71 3.75
CA GLY A 49 1.13 1.89 3.14
C GLY A 49 1.30 1.14 1.82
N PRO A 50 2.54 0.84 1.40
CA PRO A 50 2.79 0.10 0.17
C PRO A 50 2.07 -1.26 0.16
N MET A 51 1.52 -1.64 -0.99
CA MET A 51 0.73 -2.88 -1.15
C MET A 51 1.49 -4.12 -0.66
N ILE A 52 2.79 -4.19 -0.95
CA ILE A 52 3.66 -5.29 -0.51
C ILE A 52 3.78 -5.35 1.02
N MET A 53 3.86 -4.19 1.71
CA MET A 53 3.91 -4.13 3.17
C MET A 53 2.60 -4.64 3.76
N MET A 54 1.45 -4.18 3.25
CA MET A 54 0.13 -4.62 3.72
C MET A 54 -0.06 -6.13 3.54
N LYS A 55 0.43 -6.71 2.42
CA LYS A 55 0.44 -8.15 2.20
C LYS A 55 1.19 -8.91 3.29
N PHE A 56 2.41 -8.47 3.63
CA PHE A 56 3.20 -9.12 4.67
C PHE A 56 2.60 -8.94 6.07
N VAL A 57 2.07 -7.75 6.38
CA VAL A 57 1.36 -7.51 7.64
C VAL A 57 0.16 -8.45 7.76
N ALA A 58 -0.71 -8.51 6.74
CA ALA A 58 -1.88 -9.38 6.74
C ALA A 58 -1.51 -10.86 6.90
N ARG A 59 -0.41 -11.30 6.27
CA ARG A 59 0.10 -12.67 6.43
C ARG A 59 0.56 -12.94 7.87
N THR A 60 1.33 -12.02 8.45
CA THR A 60 1.82 -12.16 9.83
C THR A 60 0.66 -12.15 10.82
N THR A 61 -0.26 -11.20 10.73
CA THR A 61 -1.42 -11.13 11.65
C THR A 61 -2.33 -12.34 11.56
N LYS A 62 -2.42 -12.97 10.38
CA LYS A 62 -3.18 -14.21 10.20
C LYS A 62 -2.61 -15.36 11.03
N GLU A 63 -1.28 -15.44 11.17
CA GLU A 63 -0.61 -16.45 12.02
C GLU A 63 -0.99 -16.29 13.50
N TYR A 64 -1.23 -15.05 13.93
CA TYR A 64 -1.64 -14.72 15.32
C TYR A 64 -3.16 -14.65 15.50
N GLY A 65 -3.95 -14.85 14.46
CA GLY A 65 -5.41 -14.75 14.52
C GLY A 65 -5.94 -13.34 14.83
N ILE A 66 -5.18 -12.30 14.51
CA ILE A 66 -5.53 -10.90 14.78
C ILE A 66 -6.27 -10.34 13.57
N ARG A 67 -7.45 -9.75 13.79
CA ARG A 67 -8.20 -9.04 12.74
C ARG A 67 -7.34 -7.95 12.11
N THR A 68 -7.33 -7.87 10.80
CA THR A 68 -6.48 -6.91 10.09
C THR A 68 -7.28 -6.14 9.05
N ILE A 69 -7.32 -4.83 9.20
CA ILE A 69 -7.88 -3.93 8.20
C ILE A 69 -6.73 -3.33 7.38
N VAL A 70 -6.87 -3.37 6.06
CA VAL A 70 -5.92 -2.73 5.14
C VAL A 70 -6.62 -1.62 4.38
N SER A 71 -5.97 -0.47 4.23
CA SER A 71 -6.46 0.62 3.40
C SER A 71 -5.74 0.57 2.05
N LEU A 72 -6.47 0.12 1.02
CA LEU A 72 -5.90 -0.16 -0.30
C LEU A 72 -5.71 1.12 -1.10
N ASN A 73 -4.52 1.28 -1.66
CA ASN A 73 -4.12 2.39 -2.53
C ASN A 73 -4.15 1.99 -4.02
N THR A 74 -5.28 1.48 -4.49
CA THR A 74 -5.47 1.14 -5.91
C THR A 74 -5.58 2.41 -6.76
N LEU A 75 -5.34 2.26 -8.07
CA LEU A 75 -5.57 3.37 -9.01
C LEU A 75 -7.07 3.70 -9.07
N MET A 76 -7.44 4.90 -8.68
CA MET A 76 -8.80 5.43 -8.75
C MET A 76 -8.86 6.53 -9.81
N VAL A 77 -9.72 6.37 -10.83
CA VAL A 77 -9.82 7.30 -11.95
C VAL A 77 -11.04 8.19 -11.82
N ASP A 78 -12.24 7.60 -11.73
CA ASP A 78 -13.50 8.37 -11.67
C ASP A 78 -14.13 8.42 -10.27
N GLY A 79 -13.84 7.46 -9.42
CA GLY A 79 -14.38 7.40 -8.06
C GLY A 79 -15.84 6.93 -7.95
N THR A 80 -16.50 6.61 -9.06
CA THR A 80 -17.93 6.22 -9.08
C THR A 80 -18.17 4.72 -9.20
N GLY A 81 -17.11 3.93 -9.41
CA GLY A 81 -17.19 2.50 -9.65
C GLY A 81 -17.47 2.11 -11.11
N MET A 82 -17.71 3.08 -12.00
CA MET A 82 -18.06 2.78 -13.39
C MET A 82 -16.88 2.33 -14.24
N CYS A 83 -15.70 2.92 -14.05
CA CYS A 83 -14.53 2.64 -14.89
C CYS A 83 -13.83 1.31 -14.55
N GLY A 84 -14.05 0.75 -13.37
CA GLY A 84 -13.45 -0.50 -12.92
C GLY A 84 -11.93 -0.50 -12.75
N ALA A 85 -11.28 0.67 -12.79
CA ALA A 85 -9.82 0.79 -12.63
C ALA A 85 -9.36 0.34 -11.24
N CYS A 86 -10.13 0.66 -10.21
CA CYS A 86 -9.84 0.38 -8.80
C CYS A 86 -10.33 -0.99 -8.32
N ARG A 87 -10.77 -1.88 -9.22
CA ARG A 87 -11.26 -3.21 -8.81
C ARG A 87 -10.18 -4.05 -8.14
N VAL A 88 -10.57 -4.79 -7.13
CA VAL A 88 -9.76 -5.71 -6.35
C VAL A 88 -10.60 -6.94 -6.00
N THR A 89 -9.98 -8.09 -5.86
CA THR A 89 -10.65 -9.30 -5.39
C THR A 89 -10.51 -9.40 -3.87
N VAL A 90 -11.67 -9.45 -3.18
CA VAL A 90 -11.78 -9.60 -1.72
C VAL A 90 -12.77 -10.71 -1.43
N GLY A 91 -12.36 -11.73 -0.67
CA GLY A 91 -13.20 -12.90 -0.37
C GLY A 91 -13.69 -13.63 -1.63
N GLY A 92 -12.87 -13.66 -2.69
CA GLY A 92 -13.23 -14.29 -3.98
C GLY A 92 -14.24 -13.50 -4.82
N ARG A 93 -14.59 -12.26 -4.40
CA ARG A 93 -15.52 -11.38 -5.12
C ARG A 93 -14.82 -10.11 -5.58
N THR A 94 -15.16 -9.64 -6.77
CA THR A 94 -14.68 -8.34 -7.26
C THR A 94 -15.36 -7.21 -6.50
N ARG A 95 -14.55 -6.33 -5.93
CA ARG A 95 -14.96 -5.10 -5.22
C ARG A 95 -14.35 -3.88 -5.89
N PHE A 96 -14.97 -2.74 -5.69
CA PHE A 96 -14.48 -1.45 -6.20
C PHE A 96 -14.00 -0.60 -5.03
N THR A 97 -12.69 -0.41 -4.92
CA THR A 97 -12.06 0.28 -3.79
C THR A 97 -12.60 1.70 -3.59
N CYS A 98 -12.97 2.40 -4.67
CA CYS A 98 -13.49 3.76 -4.59
C CYS A 98 -14.93 3.87 -4.04
N VAL A 99 -15.70 2.78 -4.06
CA VAL A 99 -17.12 2.76 -3.64
C VAL A 99 -17.31 1.93 -2.37
N GLU A 100 -16.69 0.73 -2.32
CA GLU A 100 -16.89 -0.25 -1.26
C GLU A 100 -15.77 -0.25 -0.23
N GLY A 101 -14.65 0.44 -0.51
CA GLY A 101 -13.46 0.57 0.34
C GLY A 101 -13.17 2.03 0.67
N PRO A 102 -11.91 2.40 0.87
CA PRO A 102 -10.67 1.63 0.60
C PRO A 102 -10.30 0.59 1.67
N GLU A 103 -11.01 0.56 2.80
CA GLU A 103 -10.75 -0.34 3.91
C GLU A 103 -11.39 -1.71 3.64
N PHE A 104 -10.56 -2.76 3.72
CA PHE A 104 -10.99 -4.15 3.55
C PHE A 104 -10.31 -5.06 4.58
N ASP A 105 -10.90 -6.24 4.82
CA ASP A 105 -10.23 -7.29 5.59
C ASP A 105 -8.98 -7.76 4.84
N GLY A 106 -7.82 -7.51 5.44
CA GLY A 106 -6.54 -7.86 4.85
C GLY A 106 -6.33 -9.35 4.60
N HIS A 107 -7.06 -10.20 5.32
CA HIS A 107 -6.97 -11.65 5.14
C HIS A 107 -7.75 -12.17 3.93
N GLU A 108 -8.67 -11.37 3.40
CA GLU A 108 -9.50 -11.71 2.25
C GLU A 108 -9.04 -11.09 0.94
N VAL A 109 -8.11 -10.11 1.00
CA VAL A 109 -7.61 -9.39 -0.19
C VAL A 109 -6.65 -10.24 -1.00
N ASP A 110 -6.88 -10.34 -2.31
CA ASP A 110 -5.88 -10.86 -3.27
C ASP A 110 -4.87 -9.75 -3.61
N PHE A 111 -3.81 -9.69 -2.80
CA PHE A 111 -2.72 -8.71 -3.00
C PHE A 111 -1.94 -8.96 -4.29
N ASP A 112 -1.83 -10.20 -4.76
CA ASP A 112 -1.06 -10.52 -5.96
C ASP A 112 -1.75 -10.00 -7.21
N GLU A 113 -3.07 -10.14 -7.29
CA GLU A 113 -3.86 -9.51 -8.33
C GLU A 113 -3.76 -7.98 -8.24
N ALA A 114 -3.97 -7.41 -7.05
CA ALA A 114 -3.94 -5.97 -6.84
C ALA A 114 -2.59 -5.35 -7.27
N MET A 115 -1.46 -5.98 -6.92
CA MET A 115 -0.12 -5.53 -7.33
C MET A 115 0.10 -5.64 -8.84
N ARG A 116 -0.34 -6.74 -9.48
CA ARG A 116 -0.27 -6.88 -10.94
C ARG A 116 -1.03 -5.78 -11.66
N ARG A 117 -2.23 -5.46 -11.17
CA ARG A 117 -3.07 -4.38 -11.72
C ARG A 117 -2.42 -3.01 -11.53
N GLN A 118 -1.88 -2.73 -10.36
CA GLN A 118 -1.15 -1.49 -10.08
C GLN A 118 0.07 -1.33 -11.00
N GLY A 119 0.70 -2.44 -11.38
CA GLY A 119 1.84 -2.47 -12.29
C GLY A 119 1.50 -2.21 -13.76
N MET A 120 0.24 -2.39 -14.19
CA MET A 120 -0.15 -2.30 -15.61
C MET A 120 0.11 -0.92 -16.24
N TYR A 121 0.05 0.14 -15.44
CA TYR A 121 0.22 1.52 -15.94
C TYR A 121 1.66 2.03 -15.85
N LYS A 122 2.52 1.37 -15.07
CA LYS A 122 3.94 1.79 -14.91
C LYS A 122 4.71 1.87 -16.21
N THR A 123 4.48 0.93 -17.13
CA THR A 123 5.16 0.93 -18.44
C THR A 123 4.72 2.12 -19.30
N ILE A 124 3.45 2.49 -19.23
CA ILE A 124 2.90 3.64 -19.97
C ILE A 124 3.40 4.94 -19.37
N GLU A 125 3.42 5.05 -18.04
CA GLU A 125 3.93 6.21 -17.31
C GLU A 125 5.42 6.43 -17.58
N SER A 126 6.24 5.38 -17.48
CA SER A 126 7.68 5.45 -17.75
C SER A 126 7.96 5.82 -19.21
N ARG A 127 7.17 5.33 -20.17
CA ARG A 127 7.28 5.69 -21.58
C ARG A 127 6.92 7.16 -21.80
N LYS A 128 5.83 7.63 -21.18
CA LYS A 128 5.42 9.06 -21.26
C LYS A 128 6.47 9.97 -20.60
N ALA A 129 6.98 9.61 -19.45
CA ALA A 129 8.03 10.37 -18.75
C ALA A 129 9.29 10.48 -19.62
N ARG A 130 9.75 9.36 -20.23
CA ARG A 130 10.88 9.35 -21.14
C ARG A 130 10.62 10.23 -22.39
N MET A 131 9.44 10.13 -23.01
CA MET A 131 9.07 10.98 -24.13
C MET A 131 9.02 12.46 -23.77
N ALA A 132 8.54 12.80 -22.55
CA ALA A 132 8.52 14.18 -22.07
C ALA A 132 9.94 14.71 -21.86
N GLN A 133 10.82 13.89 -21.31
CA GLN A 133 12.24 14.23 -21.13
C GLN A 133 12.95 14.41 -22.46
N GLU A 134 12.80 13.48 -23.41
CA GLU A 134 13.34 13.59 -24.78
C GLU A 134 12.83 14.86 -25.50
N ARG A 135 11.56 15.26 -25.26
CA ARG A 135 11.02 16.54 -25.78
C ARG A 135 11.66 17.75 -25.09
N ALA A 136 11.89 17.70 -23.79
CA ALA A 136 12.53 18.80 -23.05
C ALA A 136 13.98 19.00 -23.48
N GLU A 137 14.70 17.89 -23.71
CA GLU A 137 16.10 17.89 -24.16
C GLU A 137 16.23 18.18 -25.69
N GLY A 138 15.22 17.83 -26.48
CA GLY A 138 15.21 17.92 -27.95
C GLY A 138 14.55 19.17 -28.53
N HIS A 139 14.03 20.11 -27.71
CA HIS A 139 13.43 21.35 -28.20
C HIS A 139 14.47 22.45 -28.50
N ALA A 140 15.38 22.13 -29.40
CA ALA A 140 15.77 23.16 -30.38
C ALA A 140 14.61 23.24 -31.38
N CYS A 141 13.77 24.24 -31.26
CA CYS A 141 12.65 24.49 -32.17
C CYS A 141 13.22 24.65 -33.58
N ARG A 142 13.17 23.61 -34.39
CA ARG A 142 13.52 23.66 -35.83
C ARG A 142 12.32 24.11 -36.67
N ILE A 143 11.60 25.13 -36.23
CA ILE A 143 10.75 25.89 -37.09
C ILE A 143 11.60 27.09 -37.51
N GLY A 144 12.25 26.92 -38.67
CA GLY A 144 13.00 28.00 -39.30
C GLY A 144 12.09 29.17 -39.65
N LEU A 145 12.04 30.14 -38.74
CA LEU A 145 11.59 31.49 -38.95
C LEU A 145 12.77 32.44 -38.72
N ASP A 146 13.89 32.12 -39.36
CA ASP A 146 14.92 33.09 -39.66
C ASP A 146 14.60 33.70 -41.02
N ARG A 147 13.87 34.82 -41.00
CA ARG A 147 13.88 35.88 -42.01
C ARG A 147 13.57 37.23 -41.37
#